data_a44930730a5f81bb630ce3c6dbd3f8c2
#
_entry.id   a44930730a5f81bb630ce3c6dbd3f8c2
#
_cell.length_a   1.000
_cell.length_b   1.000
_cell.length_c   1.000
_cell.angle_alpha   90.00
_cell.angle_beta   90.00
_cell.angle_gamma   90.00
#
_symmetry.space_group_name_H-M   'P 1'
#
loop_
_entity.id
_entity.type
_entity.pdbx_description
1 polymer ?
#
loop_
_entity_poly.entity_id
_entity_poly.type
_entity_poly.pdbx_seq_one_letter_code
_entity_poly.pdbx_strand_id
1 'polypeptide(L)'
;MIIYRKNFYFIFLFFIASLSYGDAHGDRSIKLEGVENDQTYSSPIKLNFIVENMKVRPAGVMEENSGHHHLLINLNELPDMTKPLPMTKNIRHFGKGQESTSLELKPGKYTIQLLFADHNHTPHKIPLITKKITFFIK
;
A
#
# COMPACT_ATOMS: atom_id res chain seq x y z
N MET A 1 28.17 -27.49 -70.70
CA MET A 1 27.01 -27.84 -69.83
C MET A 1 27.36 -27.45 -68.39
N ILE A 2 26.89 -26.29 -67.96
CA ILE A 2 27.26 -25.70 -66.64
C ILE A 2 26.14 -26.07 -65.69
N ILE A 3 26.48 -26.85 -64.66
CA ILE A 3 25.52 -27.26 -63.61
C ILE A 3 25.61 -26.24 -62.50
N TYR A 4 24.56 -25.41 -62.32
CA TYR A 4 24.39 -24.52 -61.18
C TYR A 4 23.91 -25.33 -59.99
N ARG A 5 24.74 -25.47 -58.93
CA ARG A 5 24.37 -25.97 -57.63
C ARG A 5 23.70 -24.83 -56.85
N LYS A 6 22.39 -24.89 -56.63
CA LYS A 6 21.67 -24.02 -55.70
C LYS A 6 21.96 -24.46 -54.27
N ASN A 7 22.73 -23.65 -53.52
CA ASN A 7 22.87 -23.81 -52.08
C ASN A 7 21.60 -23.30 -51.40
N PHE A 8 20.87 -24.20 -50.84
CA PHE A 8 19.70 -23.90 -49.98
C PHE A 8 20.20 -23.67 -48.55
N TYR A 9 20.34 -22.41 -48.13
CA TYR A 9 20.62 -22.09 -46.74
C TYR A 9 19.30 -22.18 -45.96
N PHE A 10 19.19 -23.19 -45.12
CA PHE A 10 18.09 -23.33 -44.14
C PHE A 10 18.39 -22.42 -42.97
N ILE A 11 17.73 -21.24 -42.91
CA ILE A 11 17.80 -20.33 -41.75
C ILE A 11 16.91 -20.91 -40.68
N PHE A 12 17.53 -21.50 -39.66
CA PHE A 12 16.84 -21.92 -38.44
C PHE A 12 16.57 -20.69 -37.60
N LEU A 13 15.33 -20.15 -37.68
CA LEU A 13 14.89 -19.10 -36.77
C LEU A 13 14.70 -19.73 -35.40
N PHE A 14 15.65 -19.48 -34.52
CA PHE A 14 15.49 -19.78 -33.09
C PHE A 14 14.49 -18.78 -32.48
N PHE A 15 13.25 -19.22 -32.29
CA PHE A 15 12.24 -18.47 -31.57
C PHE A 15 12.58 -18.62 -30.09
N ILE A 16 13.29 -17.65 -29.53
CA ILE A 16 13.49 -17.56 -28.06
C ILE A 16 12.18 -17.08 -27.47
N ALA A 17 11.36 -18.01 -27.01
CA ALA A 17 10.24 -17.68 -26.15
C ALA A 17 10.79 -17.16 -24.81
N SER A 18 10.78 -15.85 -24.64
CA SER A 18 11.01 -15.22 -23.33
C SER A 18 9.85 -15.61 -22.42
N LEU A 19 10.07 -16.62 -21.56
CA LEU A 19 9.20 -16.82 -20.43
C LEU A 19 9.38 -15.60 -19.51
N SER A 20 8.45 -14.64 -19.61
CA SER A 20 8.26 -13.65 -18.56
C SER A 20 7.67 -14.41 -17.37
N TYR A 21 8.50 -14.75 -16.39
CA TYR A 21 8.04 -15.06 -15.05
C TYR A 21 7.42 -13.76 -14.50
N GLY A 22 6.12 -13.57 -14.75
CA GLY A 22 5.36 -12.60 -14.01
C GLY A 22 5.34 -13.05 -12.56
N ASP A 23 5.85 -12.21 -11.65
CA ASP A 23 5.71 -12.41 -10.23
C ASP A 23 4.23 -12.62 -9.92
N ALA A 24 3.89 -13.80 -9.39
CA ALA A 24 2.54 -14.21 -9.05
C ALA A 24 2.00 -13.49 -7.79
N HIS A 25 2.61 -12.36 -7.41
CA HIS A 25 2.12 -11.46 -6.38
C HIS A 25 1.31 -10.37 -7.10
N GLY A 26 -0.02 -10.49 -7.07
CA GLY A 26 -0.89 -9.41 -7.55
C GLY A 26 -0.48 -8.07 -6.96
N ASP A 27 -0.71 -6.98 -7.68
CA ASP A 27 -0.36 -5.64 -7.23
C ASP A 27 -0.97 -5.38 -5.85
N ARG A 28 -0.09 -5.05 -4.89
CA ARG A 28 -0.51 -4.71 -3.54
C ARG A 28 -1.08 -3.30 -3.54
N SER A 29 -2.22 -3.13 -2.93
CA SER A 29 -2.85 -1.81 -2.83
C SER A 29 -3.38 -1.52 -1.42
N ILE A 30 -3.56 -0.24 -1.12
CA ILE A 30 -4.16 0.23 0.12
C ILE A 30 -5.14 1.35 -0.18
N LYS A 31 -6.30 1.35 0.50
CA LYS A 31 -7.35 2.35 0.35
C LYS A 31 -7.92 2.76 1.71
N LEU A 32 -8.16 4.04 1.88
CA LEU A 32 -8.90 4.60 2.99
C LEU A 32 -10.27 5.05 2.49
N GLU A 33 -11.33 4.58 3.14
CA GLU A 33 -12.70 4.99 2.86
C GLU A 33 -13.31 5.73 4.04
N GLY A 34 -14.33 6.56 3.77
CA GLY A 34 -15.05 7.35 4.77
C GLY A 34 -14.70 8.84 4.74
N VAL A 35 -13.64 9.23 4.05
CA VAL A 35 -13.29 10.65 3.81
C VAL A 35 -12.79 10.85 2.39
N GLU A 36 -13.07 12.02 1.84
CA GLU A 36 -12.62 12.47 0.52
C GLU A 36 -11.99 13.86 0.62
N ASN A 37 -11.18 14.19 -0.39
CA ASN A 37 -10.47 15.46 -0.40
C ASN A 37 -11.44 16.64 -0.46
N ASP A 38 -11.14 17.67 0.33
CA ASP A 38 -11.87 18.94 0.42
C ASP A 38 -13.36 18.84 0.86
N GLN A 39 -13.77 17.70 1.42
CA GLN A 39 -15.12 17.52 1.96
C GLN A 39 -15.20 17.90 3.45
N THR A 40 -16.43 18.22 3.90
CA THR A 40 -16.75 18.55 5.29
C THR A 40 -17.64 17.48 5.90
N TYR A 41 -17.26 17.00 7.08
CA TYR A 41 -17.96 15.95 7.81
C TYR A 41 -18.37 16.41 9.21
N SER A 42 -19.32 15.69 9.83
CA SER A 42 -19.62 15.80 11.25
C SER A 42 -18.90 14.69 12.00
N SER A 43 -18.33 15.01 13.16
CA SER A 43 -17.71 14.03 14.07
C SER A 43 -18.79 13.24 14.81
N PRO A 44 -18.56 11.91 15.09
CA PRO A 44 -17.42 11.12 14.67
C PRO A 44 -17.48 10.69 13.20
N ILE A 45 -16.33 10.55 12.55
CA ILE A 45 -16.23 9.98 11.20
C ILE A 45 -15.92 8.48 11.27
N LYS A 46 -16.57 7.70 10.41
CA LYS A 46 -16.29 6.27 10.26
C LYS A 46 -15.31 6.07 9.11
N LEU A 47 -14.25 5.33 9.36
CA LEU A 47 -13.19 5.03 8.40
C LEU A 47 -13.08 3.53 8.21
N ASN A 48 -12.94 3.08 6.96
CA ASN A 48 -12.62 1.69 6.62
C ASN A 48 -11.22 1.63 6.00
N PHE A 49 -10.48 0.60 6.34
CA PHE A 49 -9.12 0.34 5.91
C PHE A 49 -9.12 -0.90 5.02
N ILE A 50 -8.70 -0.74 3.79
CA ILE A 50 -8.67 -1.82 2.82
C ILE A 50 -7.23 -2.01 2.37
N VAL A 51 -6.75 -3.25 2.40
CA VAL A 51 -5.48 -3.65 1.81
C VAL A 51 -5.73 -4.87 0.94
N GLU A 52 -5.16 -4.88 -0.27
CA GLU A 52 -5.29 -5.98 -1.22
C GLU A 52 -3.95 -6.71 -1.38
N ASN A 53 -4.03 -8.02 -1.55
CA ASN A 53 -2.87 -8.92 -1.70
C ASN A 53 -1.89 -8.87 -0.51
N MET A 54 -2.40 -8.49 0.67
CA MET A 54 -1.73 -8.52 1.96
C MET A 54 -2.69 -9.09 3.01
N LYS A 55 -2.14 -9.67 4.07
CA LYS A 55 -2.91 -10.22 5.19
C LYS A 55 -2.89 -9.24 6.36
N VAL A 56 -4.04 -8.87 6.88
CA VAL A 56 -4.10 -8.09 8.13
C VAL A 56 -3.83 -9.03 9.29
N ARG A 57 -2.84 -8.68 10.12
CA ARG A 57 -2.44 -9.42 11.32
C ARG A 57 -2.21 -8.47 12.49
N PRO A 58 -2.39 -8.93 13.72
CA PRO A 58 -1.99 -8.16 14.88
C PRO A 58 -0.48 -7.85 14.90
N ALA A 59 -0.12 -6.74 15.54
CA ALA A 59 1.28 -6.40 15.82
C ALA A 59 2.00 -7.56 16.53
N GLY A 60 3.25 -7.79 16.19
CA GLY A 60 4.06 -8.91 16.71
C GLY A 60 3.85 -10.26 16.03
N VAL A 61 2.81 -10.42 15.19
CA VAL A 61 2.61 -11.66 14.42
C VAL A 61 3.42 -11.59 13.14
N MET A 62 4.51 -12.34 13.11
CA MET A 62 5.40 -12.45 11.94
C MET A 62 4.81 -13.44 10.94
N GLU A 63 4.31 -12.92 9.84
CA GLU A 63 3.81 -13.70 8.70
C GLU A 63 4.20 -12.99 7.40
N GLU A 64 4.54 -13.75 6.37
CA GLU A 64 4.88 -13.19 5.07
C GLU A 64 3.68 -12.48 4.43
N ASN A 65 3.91 -11.34 3.80
CA ASN A 65 2.90 -10.50 3.17
C ASN A 65 1.78 -10.09 4.16
N SER A 66 2.15 -9.77 5.38
CA SER A 66 1.22 -9.34 6.41
C SER A 66 1.64 -8.06 7.12
N GLY A 67 0.70 -7.49 7.88
CA GLY A 67 0.93 -6.30 8.68
C GLY A 67 -0.36 -5.78 9.30
N HIS A 68 -0.33 -4.54 9.76
CA HIS A 68 -1.46 -3.85 10.37
C HIS A 68 -1.47 -2.36 10.01
N HIS A 69 -2.62 -1.73 10.22
CA HIS A 69 -2.89 -0.38 9.78
C HIS A 69 -2.41 0.68 10.77
N HIS A 70 -2.00 1.82 10.22
CA HIS A 70 -1.69 3.05 10.95
C HIS A 70 -2.35 4.24 10.26
N LEU A 71 -2.96 5.16 11.01
CA LEU A 71 -3.44 6.44 10.49
C LEU A 71 -2.44 7.54 10.85
N LEU A 72 -1.98 8.24 9.83
CA LEU A 72 -1.13 9.41 9.94
C LEU A 72 -2.04 10.64 9.87
N ILE A 73 -2.18 11.37 10.99
CA ILE A 73 -3.11 12.48 11.11
C ILE A 73 -2.32 13.77 11.34
N ASN A 74 -2.52 14.78 10.48
CA ASN A 74 -1.85 16.08 10.56
C ASN A 74 -0.32 15.98 10.61
N LEU A 75 0.27 15.05 9.83
CA LEU A 75 1.70 14.98 9.64
C LEU A 75 2.12 15.90 8.48
N ASN A 76 3.08 16.80 8.76
CA ASN A 76 3.68 17.65 7.74
C ASN A 76 4.60 16.81 6.83
N GLU A 77 5.44 15.97 7.44
CA GLU A 77 6.41 15.11 6.77
C GLU A 77 6.21 13.66 7.20
N LEU A 78 6.50 12.73 6.29
CA LEU A 78 6.47 11.31 6.61
C LEU A 78 7.65 10.95 7.52
N PRO A 79 7.46 9.99 8.46
CA PRO A 79 8.57 9.47 9.24
C PRO A 79 9.56 8.71 8.35
N ASP A 80 10.70 8.31 8.91
CA ASP A 80 11.65 7.43 8.24
C ASP A 80 10.98 6.09 7.95
N MET A 81 10.65 5.86 6.66
CA MET A 81 9.92 4.67 6.20
C MET A 81 10.76 3.38 6.22
N THR A 82 12.02 3.46 6.61
CA THR A 82 12.93 2.30 6.74
C THR A 82 13.08 1.81 8.17
N LYS A 83 12.40 2.45 9.11
CA LYS A 83 12.44 2.16 10.55
C LYS A 83 11.05 1.93 11.11
N PRO A 84 10.93 1.32 12.30
CA PRO A 84 9.68 1.26 13.02
C PRO A 84 9.06 2.65 13.21
N LEU A 85 7.77 2.76 12.95
CA LEU A 85 7.03 4.02 13.08
C LEU A 85 7.11 4.54 14.52
N PRO A 86 7.34 5.84 14.73
CA PRO A 86 7.40 6.41 16.07
C PRO A 86 6.01 6.44 16.73
N MET A 87 5.99 6.21 18.02
CA MET A 87 4.79 6.35 18.86
C MET A 87 4.49 7.83 19.11
N THR A 88 3.61 8.43 18.33
CA THR A 88 3.21 9.84 18.46
C THR A 88 1.70 10.01 18.43
N LYS A 89 1.19 11.15 18.91
CA LYS A 89 -0.24 11.48 18.85
C LYS A 89 -0.79 11.57 17.42
N ASN A 90 0.10 11.80 16.45
CA ASN A 90 -0.24 11.95 15.04
C ASN A 90 -0.19 10.63 14.26
N ILE A 91 0.28 9.53 14.88
CA ILE A 91 0.31 8.20 14.28
C ILE A 91 -0.53 7.27 15.14
N ARG A 92 -1.74 6.97 14.68
CA ARG A 92 -2.65 6.02 15.33
C ARG A 92 -2.35 4.61 14.89
N HIS A 93 -2.14 3.75 15.86
CA HIS A 93 -1.79 2.35 15.68
C HIS A 93 -3.01 1.45 15.86
N PHE A 94 -3.24 0.54 14.90
CA PHE A 94 -4.31 -0.46 14.90
C PHE A 94 -3.76 -1.88 15.07
N GLY A 95 -3.00 -2.09 16.13
CA GLY A 95 -2.19 -3.28 16.37
C GLY A 95 -2.95 -4.55 16.74
N LYS A 96 -4.29 -4.52 16.78
CA LYS A 96 -5.11 -5.73 16.97
C LYS A 96 -5.64 -6.30 15.65
N GLY A 97 -5.17 -5.76 14.50
CA GLY A 97 -5.67 -6.14 13.19
C GLY A 97 -7.01 -5.52 12.83
N GLN A 98 -7.31 -4.32 13.36
CA GLN A 98 -8.55 -3.61 13.00
C GLN A 98 -8.50 -3.14 11.55
N GLU A 99 -9.64 -3.25 10.88
CA GLU A 99 -9.86 -2.81 9.50
C GLU A 99 -10.84 -1.63 9.42
N SER A 100 -11.21 -1.05 10.56
CA SER A 100 -12.05 0.15 10.63
C SER A 100 -11.87 0.87 11.96
N THR A 101 -12.33 2.12 12.00
CA THR A 101 -12.41 2.90 13.23
C THR A 101 -13.52 3.95 13.17
N SER A 102 -13.97 4.39 14.33
CA SER A 102 -14.73 5.64 14.50
C SER A 102 -13.79 6.67 15.12
N LEU A 103 -13.57 7.78 14.41
CA LEU A 103 -12.62 8.81 14.79
C LEU A 103 -13.35 10.05 15.25
N GLU A 104 -13.21 10.38 16.52
CA GLU A 104 -13.71 11.64 17.09
C GLU A 104 -12.68 12.74 16.90
N LEU A 105 -13.09 13.82 16.25
CA LEU A 105 -12.27 14.99 15.95
C LEU A 105 -13.02 16.27 16.32
N LYS A 106 -12.31 17.26 16.79
CA LYS A 106 -12.85 18.61 17.02
C LYS A 106 -13.05 19.32 15.68
N PRO A 107 -13.93 20.33 15.59
CA PRO A 107 -14.03 21.16 14.40
C PRO A 107 -12.67 21.70 13.96
N GLY A 108 -12.39 21.63 12.65
CA GLY A 108 -11.11 22.08 12.09
C GLY A 108 -10.73 21.41 10.79
N LYS A 109 -9.57 21.78 10.27
CA LYS A 109 -8.96 21.21 9.07
C LYS A 109 -8.02 20.08 9.47
N TYR A 110 -8.10 18.97 8.73
CA TYR A 110 -7.29 17.77 8.96
C TYR A 110 -6.65 17.27 7.67
N THR A 111 -5.52 16.63 7.82
CA THR A 111 -4.93 15.78 6.79
C THR A 111 -4.82 14.35 7.32
N ILE A 112 -5.04 13.36 6.44
CA ILE A 112 -4.99 11.95 6.82
C ILE A 112 -4.37 11.09 5.71
N GLN A 113 -3.61 10.07 6.10
CA GLN A 113 -3.13 8.99 5.25
C GLN A 113 -3.26 7.67 6.00
N LEU A 114 -3.55 6.61 5.26
CA LEU A 114 -3.49 5.24 5.78
C LEU A 114 -2.17 4.62 5.35
N LEU A 115 -1.47 4.00 6.30
CA LEU A 115 -0.20 3.31 6.10
C LEU A 115 -0.32 1.89 6.64
N PHE A 116 0.22 0.92 5.90
CA PHE A 116 0.31 -0.47 6.33
C PHE A 116 1.75 -0.85 6.63
N ALA A 117 2.02 -1.36 7.83
CA ALA A 117 3.34 -1.70 8.30
C ALA A 117 3.39 -3.15 8.83
N ASP A 118 4.57 -3.73 8.87
CA ASP A 118 4.82 -5.10 9.28
C ASP A 118 4.57 -5.35 10.79
N HIS A 119 4.83 -6.58 11.24
CA HIS A 119 4.70 -7.00 12.63
C HIS A 119 5.48 -6.12 13.63
N ASN A 120 6.57 -5.49 13.17
CA ASN A 120 7.45 -4.63 13.97
C ASN A 120 7.22 -3.14 13.70
N HIS A 121 6.07 -2.76 13.12
CA HIS A 121 5.70 -1.37 12.78
C HIS A 121 6.60 -0.73 11.72
N THR A 122 7.38 -1.51 10.98
CA THR A 122 8.23 -1.00 9.90
C THR A 122 7.43 -1.02 8.59
N PRO A 123 7.33 0.10 7.87
CA PRO A 123 6.72 0.11 6.54
C PRO A 123 7.40 -0.88 5.60
N HIS A 124 6.62 -1.52 4.73
CA HIS A 124 7.17 -2.46 3.75
C HIS A 124 8.14 -1.76 2.79
N LYS A 125 9.09 -2.51 2.21
CA LYS A 125 10.12 -1.98 1.29
C LYS A 125 9.53 -1.15 0.15
N ILE A 126 8.38 -1.59 -0.40
CA ILE A 126 7.51 -0.77 -1.25
C ILE A 126 6.38 -0.31 -0.34
N PRO A 127 6.35 0.95 0.09
CA PRO A 127 5.39 1.42 1.08
C PRO A 127 3.96 1.34 0.57
N LEU A 128 3.09 0.72 1.37
CA LEU A 128 1.66 0.73 1.18
C LEU A 128 1.08 1.90 1.96
N ILE A 129 0.95 3.03 1.30
CA ILE A 129 0.45 4.29 1.87
C ILE A 129 -0.50 4.97 0.89
N THR A 130 -1.61 5.51 1.40
CA THR A 130 -2.54 6.29 0.57
C THR A 130 -1.98 7.68 0.25
N LYS A 131 -2.53 8.32 -0.78
CA LYS A 131 -2.36 9.77 -0.96
C LYS A 131 -2.88 10.51 0.28
N LYS A 132 -2.32 11.68 0.56
CA LYS A 132 -2.79 12.57 1.63
C LYS A 132 -4.15 13.14 1.26
N ILE A 133 -5.13 12.95 2.13
CA ILE A 133 -6.49 13.50 2.01
C ILE A 133 -6.60 14.66 2.96
N THR A 134 -7.09 15.81 2.48
CA THR A 134 -7.41 16.97 3.29
C THR A 134 -8.92 17.08 3.42
N PHE A 135 -9.43 17.20 4.64
CA PHE A 135 -10.87 17.32 4.89
C PHE A 135 -11.15 18.25 6.09
N PHE A 136 -12.41 18.56 6.33
CA PHE A 136 -12.85 19.47 7.37
C PHE A 136 -13.86 18.79 8.29
N ILE A 137 -13.85 19.16 9.59
CA ILE A 137 -14.87 18.80 10.59
C ILE A 137 -15.60 20.08 11.00
N LYS A 138 -16.95 20.01 11.01
CA LYS A 138 -17.87 21.07 11.50
C LYS A 138 -18.54 20.69 12.81
#